data_50ba311afd16f9acc32defa24f423a57
#
_entry.id   50ba311afd16f9acc32defa24f423a57
#
_cell.length_a   1.000
_cell.length_b   1.000
_cell.length_c   1.000
_cell.angle_alpha   90.00
_cell.angle_beta   90.00
_cell.angle_gamma   90.00
#
_symmetry.space_group_name_H-M   'P 1'
#
loop_
_entity.id
_entity.type
_entity.pdbx_description
1 polymer ?
#
loop_
_entity_poly.entity_id
_entity_poly.type
_entity_poly.pdbx_seq_one_letter_code
_entity_poly.pdbx_strand_id
1 'polypeptide(L)'
;GHGAYQAPDWTADWLHRELTNWLDITANQEFGKNFADLNDEQQTLLKARLTKEYRGSKVENGTVVLSNTRLAAMEKTAQYYISLYGDDPATKVTREHFAMKDNTLPDLQARKDLAKFFFWTAWTASAERPNTHASYTNNWPHEPLINNVPTPENVIWSIASVVFLIAGIGFVV
;
A
#
# COMPACT_ATOMS: atom_id res chain seq x y z
N GLY A 1 -2.65 9.82 17.55
CA GLY A 1 -2.08 10.83 17.39
C GLY A 1 -2.36 12.30 17.70
N HIS A 2 -2.03 12.84 18.87
CA HIS A 2 -2.05 14.29 19.18
C HIS A 2 -3.33 15.04 18.74
N GLY A 3 -4.51 14.39 18.81
CA GLY A 3 -5.78 14.97 18.37
C GLY A 3 -6.04 14.89 16.87
N ALA A 4 -5.22 14.20 16.08
CA ALA A 4 -5.52 13.91 14.70
C ALA A 4 -6.75 12.98 14.60
N TYR A 5 -7.65 13.31 13.70
CA TYR A 5 -8.84 12.50 13.43
C TYR A 5 -8.58 11.30 12.51
N GLN A 6 -7.39 11.24 11.92
CA GLN A 6 -6.98 10.18 11.02
C GLN A 6 -5.67 9.54 11.52
N ALA A 7 -5.67 8.22 11.57
CA ALA A 7 -4.48 7.42 11.86
C ALA A 7 -4.29 6.44 10.70
N PRO A 8 -3.53 6.82 9.66
CA PRO A 8 -3.42 6.02 8.46
C PRO A 8 -2.59 4.76 8.71
N ASP A 9 -2.97 3.67 8.06
CA ASP A 9 -2.09 2.55 7.80
C ASP A 9 -1.25 2.87 6.55
N TRP A 10 0.00 3.24 6.73
CA TRP A 10 0.89 3.62 5.63
C TRP A 10 1.14 2.47 4.65
N THR A 11 1.06 1.22 5.08
CA THR A 11 1.15 0.05 4.21
C THR A 11 -0.05 -0.02 3.28
N ALA A 12 -1.26 0.16 3.81
CA ALA A 12 -2.49 0.17 3.03
C ALA A 12 -2.55 1.36 2.07
N ASP A 13 -2.22 2.56 2.55
CA ASP A 13 -2.23 3.77 1.73
C ASP A 13 -1.19 3.70 0.60
N TRP A 14 0.03 3.22 0.90
CA TRP A 14 1.04 3.01 -0.14
C TRP A 14 0.57 2.01 -1.18
N LEU A 15 0.11 0.84 -0.73
CA LEU A 15 -0.33 -0.22 -1.65
C LEU A 15 -1.42 0.29 -2.60
N HIS A 16 -2.47 0.89 -2.05
CA HIS A 16 -3.57 1.42 -2.86
C HIS A 16 -3.11 2.49 -3.86
N ARG A 17 -2.23 3.41 -3.47
CA ARG A 17 -1.68 4.45 -4.35
C ARG A 17 -0.82 3.87 -5.46
N GLU A 18 0.05 2.92 -5.14
CA GLU A 18 0.91 2.27 -6.13
C GLU A 18 0.06 1.52 -7.17
N LEU A 19 -0.96 0.78 -6.73
CA LEU A 19 -1.88 0.07 -7.62
C LEU A 19 -2.67 1.02 -8.52
N THR A 20 -3.19 2.11 -7.96
CA THR A 20 -3.90 3.14 -8.74
C THR A 20 -2.99 3.81 -9.75
N ASN A 21 -1.76 4.16 -9.35
CA ASN A 21 -0.77 4.72 -10.26
C ASN A 21 -0.41 3.75 -11.40
N TRP A 22 -0.27 2.47 -11.09
CA TRP A 22 0.00 1.44 -12.10
C TRP A 22 -1.15 1.34 -13.13
N LEU A 23 -2.40 1.34 -12.65
CA LEU A 23 -3.59 1.30 -13.51
C LEU A 23 -3.65 2.53 -14.43
N ASP A 24 -3.43 3.73 -13.91
CA ASP A 24 -3.46 4.96 -14.70
C ASP A 24 -2.30 5.02 -15.71
N ILE A 25 -1.09 4.63 -15.30
CA ILE A 25 0.06 4.58 -16.22
C ILE A 25 -0.21 3.62 -17.36
N THR A 26 -0.69 2.40 -17.05
CA THR A 26 -0.98 1.39 -18.07
C THR A 26 -2.12 1.82 -18.99
N ALA A 27 -3.20 2.35 -18.43
CA ALA A 27 -4.35 2.86 -19.18
C ALA A 27 -3.95 3.97 -20.16
N ASN A 28 -3.09 4.88 -19.70
CA ASN A 28 -2.58 5.96 -20.51
C ASN A 28 -1.66 5.47 -21.64
N GLN A 29 -0.78 4.51 -21.35
CA GLN A 29 0.14 3.93 -22.33
C GLN A 29 -0.59 3.12 -23.41
N GLU A 30 -1.61 2.34 -23.05
CA GLU A 30 -2.27 1.42 -23.98
C GLU A 30 -3.50 2.05 -24.68
N PHE A 31 -4.22 2.94 -23.99
CA PHE A 31 -5.51 3.48 -24.48
C PHE A 31 -5.56 5.00 -24.58
N GLY A 32 -4.52 5.73 -24.14
CA GLY A 32 -4.49 7.19 -24.13
C GLY A 32 -5.53 7.84 -23.21
N LYS A 33 -5.99 7.14 -22.17
CA LYS A 33 -7.03 7.56 -21.23
C LYS A 33 -6.64 7.24 -19.80
N ASN A 34 -7.29 7.90 -18.81
CA ASN A 34 -7.18 7.45 -17.43
C ASN A 34 -7.94 6.16 -17.22
N PHE A 35 -7.57 5.39 -16.21
CA PHE A 35 -8.20 4.11 -15.92
C PHE A 35 -9.73 4.23 -15.70
N ALA A 36 -10.19 5.29 -15.02
CA ALA A 36 -11.60 5.53 -14.76
C ALA A 36 -12.44 5.78 -16.05
N ASP A 37 -11.79 6.23 -17.13
CA ASP A 37 -12.44 6.56 -18.41
C ASP A 37 -12.48 5.37 -19.39
N LEU A 38 -11.96 4.21 -18.97
CA LEU A 38 -11.98 2.97 -19.75
C LEU A 38 -13.34 2.28 -19.67
N ASN A 39 -13.66 1.48 -20.69
CA ASN A 39 -14.83 0.61 -20.62
C ASN A 39 -14.59 -0.60 -19.69
N ASP A 40 -15.65 -1.32 -19.33
CA ASP A 40 -15.62 -2.41 -18.37
C ASP A 40 -14.67 -3.56 -18.77
N GLU A 41 -14.57 -3.88 -20.07
CA GLU A 41 -13.66 -4.91 -20.55
C GLU A 41 -12.20 -4.51 -20.35
N GLN A 42 -11.86 -3.28 -20.71
CA GLN A 42 -10.51 -2.72 -20.54
C GLN A 42 -10.12 -2.64 -19.06
N GLN A 43 -11.03 -2.16 -18.20
CA GLN A 43 -10.81 -2.12 -16.76
C GLN A 43 -10.59 -3.52 -16.18
N THR A 44 -11.42 -4.50 -16.58
CA THR A 44 -11.30 -5.88 -16.13
C THR A 44 -9.96 -6.50 -16.56
N LEU A 45 -9.55 -6.26 -17.80
CA LEU A 45 -8.28 -6.72 -18.33
C LEU A 45 -7.10 -6.16 -17.52
N LEU A 46 -7.09 -4.85 -17.26
CA LEU A 46 -6.01 -4.22 -16.50
C LEU A 46 -5.98 -4.66 -15.05
N LYS A 47 -7.12 -4.83 -14.38
CA LYS A 47 -7.20 -5.40 -13.02
C LYS A 47 -6.66 -6.83 -12.95
N ALA A 48 -6.94 -7.66 -13.94
CA ALA A 48 -6.42 -9.03 -14.00
C ALA A 48 -4.89 -9.05 -14.15
N ARG A 49 -4.33 -8.18 -15.00
CA ARG A 49 -2.88 -8.02 -15.17
C ARG A 49 -2.22 -7.47 -13.89
N LEU A 50 -2.81 -6.44 -13.27
CA LEU A 50 -2.37 -5.88 -12.01
C LEU A 50 -2.28 -6.96 -10.93
N THR A 51 -3.35 -7.73 -10.75
CA THR A 51 -3.39 -8.83 -9.76
C THR A 51 -2.27 -9.83 -10.00
N LYS A 52 -2.09 -10.27 -11.25
CA LYS A 52 -1.03 -11.20 -11.62
C LYS A 52 0.36 -10.66 -11.31
N GLU A 53 0.62 -9.38 -11.60
CA GLU A 53 1.92 -8.76 -11.39
C GLU A 53 2.24 -8.58 -9.90
N TYR A 54 1.30 -8.07 -9.12
CA TYR A 54 1.55 -7.77 -7.72
C TYR A 54 1.57 -9.02 -6.86
N ARG A 55 0.60 -9.92 -7.03
CA ARG A 55 0.57 -11.16 -6.25
C ARG A 55 1.63 -12.16 -6.68
N GLY A 56 1.94 -12.22 -7.98
CA GLY A 56 2.99 -13.07 -8.53
C GLY A 56 4.42 -12.53 -8.37
N SER A 57 4.61 -11.37 -7.73
CA SER A 57 5.93 -10.77 -7.54
C SER A 57 6.80 -11.63 -6.62
N LYS A 58 8.07 -11.81 -7.01
CA LYS A 58 9.01 -12.71 -6.31
C LYS A 58 10.32 -12.02 -5.99
N VAL A 59 11.02 -12.60 -5.03
CA VAL A 59 12.43 -12.26 -4.75
C VAL A 59 13.31 -13.25 -5.53
N GLU A 60 14.18 -12.72 -6.37
CA GLU A 60 15.19 -13.48 -7.12
C GLU A 60 16.58 -13.02 -6.67
N ASN A 61 17.38 -13.94 -6.20
CA ASN A 61 18.74 -13.64 -5.69
C ASN A 61 18.79 -12.49 -4.64
N GLY A 62 17.79 -12.44 -3.75
CA GLY A 62 17.70 -11.41 -2.71
C GLY A 62 17.19 -10.05 -3.21
N THR A 63 16.74 -9.95 -4.45
CA THR A 63 16.25 -8.71 -5.07
C THR A 63 14.82 -8.87 -5.55
N VAL A 64 13.98 -7.86 -5.34
CA VAL A 64 12.63 -7.81 -5.93
C VAL A 64 12.75 -7.35 -7.38
N VAL A 65 12.24 -8.17 -8.30
CA VAL A 65 12.20 -7.81 -9.73
C VAL A 65 10.89 -7.11 -10.04
N LEU A 66 10.97 -5.92 -10.62
CA LEU A 66 9.82 -5.10 -10.98
C LEU A 66 9.77 -4.88 -12.49
N SER A 67 8.56 -4.80 -13.06
CA SER A 67 8.37 -4.29 -14.41
C SER A 67 8.65 -2.78 -14.48
N ASN A 68 8.92 -2.26 -15.67
CA ASN A 68 9.12 -0.81 -15.86
C ASN A 68 7.87 -0.01 -15.43
N THR A 69 6.67 -0.52 -15.68
CA THR A 69 5.41 0.12 -15.28
C THR A 69 5.28 0.16 -13.76
N ARG A 70 5.58 -0.96 -13.08
CA ARG A 70 5.55 -1.00 -11.62
C ARG A 70 6.61 -0.10 -10.99
N LEU A 71 7.80 -0.05 -11.58
CA LEU A 71 8.85 0.87 -11.13
C LEU A 71 8.37 2.33 -11.23
N ALA A 72 7.77 2.73 -12.34
CA ALA A 72 7.21 4.07 -12.52
C ALA A 72 6.08 4.38 -11.52
N ALA A 73 5.21 3.40 -11.24
CA ALA A 73 4.14 3.53 -10.24
C ALA A 73 4.71 3.70 -8.81
N MET A 74 5.72 2.90 -8.47
CA MET A 74 6.45 2.99 -7.21
C MET A 74 7.13 4.37 -7.05
N GLU A 75 7.83 4.85 -8.07
CA GLU A 75 8.49 6.14 -8.05
C GLU A 75 7.51 7.29 -7.88
N LYS A 76 6.39 7.26 -8.59
CA LYS A 76 5.31 8.26 -8.46
C LYS A 76 4.72 8.24 -7.05
N THR A 77 4.52 7.07 -6.46
CA THR A 77 4.06 6.91 -5.09
C THR A 77 5.11 7.42 -4.09
N ALA A 78 6.39 7.11 -4.29
CA ALA A 78 7.48 7.60 -3.46
C ALA A 78 7.56 9.14 -3.42
N GLN A 79 7.37 9.81 -4.57
CA GLN A 79 7.34 11.27 -4.64
C GLN A 79 6.24 11.87 -3.77
N TYR A 80 5.04 11.26 -3.75
CA TYR A 80 3.97 11.70 -2.85
C TYR A 80 4.42 11.67 -1.37
N TYR A 81 5.07 10.60 -0.92
CA TYR A 81 5.55 10.51 0.47
C TYR A 81 6.72 11.44 0.77
N ILE A 82 7.63 11.62 -0.19
CA ILE A 82 8.73 12.60 -0.06
C ILE A 82 8.15 14.01 0.12
N SER A 83 7.11 14.36 -0.62
CA SER A 83 6.38 15.62 -0.49
C SER A 83 5.62 15.70 0.84
N LEU A 84 4.92 14.62 1.25
CA LEU A 84 4.11 14.58 2.46
C LEU A 84 4.94 14.79 3.73
N TYR A 85 6.11 14.16 3.82
CA TYR A 85 7.02 14.30 4.97
C TYR A 85 7.92 15.53 4.89
N GLY A 86 7.84 16.27 3.79
CA GLY A 86 8.47 17.56 3.57
C GLY A 86 7.57 18.74 3.93
N ASP A 87 7.73 19.80 3.13
CA ASP A 87 7.01 21.06 3.25
C ASP A 87 6.27 21.46 1.96
N ASP A 88 6.10 20.51 1.02
CA ASP A 88 5.44 20.75 -0.26
C ASP A 88 4.00 21.29 -0.03
N PRO A 89 3.65 22.46 -0.58
CA PRO A 89 2.32 23.03 -0.46
C PRO A 89 1.19 22.10 -0.97
N ALA A 90 1.47 21.26 -1.96
CA ALA A 90 0.48 20.33 -2.52
C ALA A 90 -0.01 19.29 -1.51
N THR A 91 0.78 18.96 -0.49
CA THR A 91 0.42 18.00 0.55
C THR A 91 0.06 18.65 1.89
N LYS A 92 -0.02 19.99 1.96
CA LYS A 92 -0.28 20.73 3.20
C LYS A 92 -1.59 20.31 3.87
N VAL A 93 -2.69 20.28 3.13
CA VAL A 93 -4.00 19.89 3.68
C VAL A 93 -3.98 18.46 4.25
N THR A 94 -3.27 17.55 3.59
CA THR A 94 -3.12 16.18 4.08
C THR A 94 -2.30 16.14 5.38
N ARG A 95 -1.22 16.91 5.47
CA ARG A 95 -0.45 17.02 6.72
C ARG A 95 -1.30 17.55 7.87
N GLU A 96 -2.11 18.57 7.62
CA GLU A 96 -3.03 19.12 8.63
C GLU A 96 -4.01 18.07 9.14
N HIS A 97 -4.61 17.27 8.25
CA HIS A 97 -5.52 16.18 8.62
C HIS A 97 -4.85 15.09 9.48
N PHE A 98 -3.57 14.83 9.26
CA PHE A 98 -2.79 13.86 10.05
C PHE A 98 -2.08 14.50 11.26
N ALA A 99 -2.32 15.77 11.53
CA ALA A 99 -1.61 16.55 12.55
C ALA A 99 -0.08 16.47 12.41
N MET A 100 0.40 16.41 11.18
CA MET A 100 1.82 16.41 10.83
C MET A 100 2.30 17.87 10.71
N LYS A 101 3.48 18.13 11.21
CA LYS A 101 4.14 19.44 11.00
C LYS A 101 4.71 19.51 9.58
N ASP A 102 4.82 20.74 9.07
CA ASP A 102 5.62 20.97 7.86
C ASP A 102 7.05 20.49 8.12
N ASN A 103 7.61 19.86 7.09
CA ASN A 103 8.97 19.32 7.13
C ASN A 103 9.19 18.35 8.30
N THR A 104 8.22 17.45 8.51
CA THR A 104 8.25 16.43 9.59
C THR A 104 9.55 15.62 9.56
N LEU A 105 10.10 15.35 8.39
CA LEU A 105 11.38 14.70 8.19
C LEU A 105 12.27 15.60 7.29
N PRO A 106 13.12 16.47 7.87
CA PRO A 106 13.88 17.47 7.11
C PRO A 106 14.86 16.88 6.11
N ASP A 107 15.49 15.75 6.45
CA ASP A 107 16.48 15.11 5.58
C ASP A 107 15.81 14.41 4.38
N LEU A 108 16.17 14.85 3.18
CA LEU A 108 15.67 14.26 1.94
C LEU A 108 16.05 12.78 1.79
N GLN A 109 17.25 12.39 2.23
CA GLN A 109 17.66 11.00 2.13
C GLN A 109 16.84 10.12 3.07
N ALA A 110 16.58 10.58 4.29
CA ALA A 110 15.70 9.88 5.23
C ALA A 110 14.27 9.74 4.69
N ARG A 111 13.73 10.75 3.99
CA ARG A 111 12.42 10.64 3.29
C ARG A 111 12.43 9.57 2.21
N LYS A 112 13.49 9.49 1.42
CA LYS A 112 13.65 8.45 0.40
C LYS A 112 13.75 7.05 1.01
N ASP A 113 14.45 6.92 2.12
CA ASP A 113 14.60 5.62 2.80
C ASP A 113 13.30 5.19 3.48
N LEU A 114 12.54 6.14 4.03
CA LEU A 114 11.19 5.89 4.54
C LEU A 114 10.24 5.43 3.41
N ALA A 115 10.30 6.05 2.23
CA ALA A 115 9.51 5.64 1.07
C ALA A 115 9.87 4.21 0.62
N LYS A 116 11.16 3.84 0.63
CA LYS A 116 11.58 2.44 0.35
C LYS A 116 11.04 1.46 1.39
N PHE A 117 11.01 1.85 2.66
CA PHE A 117 10.43 1.04 3.72
C PHE A 117 8.93 0.81 3.51
N PHE A 118 8.17 1.85 3.16
CA PHE A 118 6.74 1.72 2.84
C PHE A 118 6.51 0.85 1.61
N PHE A 119 7.32 1.00 0.56
CA PHE A 119 7.28 0.10 -0.58
C PHE A 119 7.48 -1.36 -0.16
N TRP A 120 8.51 -1.62 0.66
CA TRP A 120 8.80 -2.99 1.12
C TRP A 120 7.64 -3.57 1.94
N THR A 121 7.03 -2.80 2.84
CA THR A 121 5.86 -3.27 3.61
C THR A 121 4.66 -3.55 2.71
N ALA A 122 4.38 -2.70 1.72
CA ALA A 122 3.31 -2.90 0.73
C ALA A 122 3.59 -4.11 -0.17
N TRP A 123 4.85 -4.31 -0.57
CA TRP A 123 5.25 -5.49 -1.32
C TRP A 123 5.00 -6.79 -0.53
N THR A 124 5.39 -6.85 0.74
CA THR A 124 5.14 -8.02 1.59
C THR A 124 3.65 -8.26 1.84
N ALA A 125 2.84 -7.21 1.80
CA ALA A 125 1.39 -7.29 1.96
C ALA A 125 0.67 -7.82 0.71
N SER A 126 1.26 -7.67 -0.48
CA SER A 126 0.65 -8.06 -1.76
C SER A 126 1.24 -9.33 -2.37
N ALA A 127 2.55 -9.56 -2.26
CA ALA A 127 3.23 -10.68 -2.88
C ALA A 127 2.92 -12.01 -2.17
N GLU A 128 2.55 -13.02 -2.95
CA GLU A 128 2.27 -14.36 -2.42
C GLU A 128 3.56 -15.07 -1.97
N ARG A 129 3.47 -15.74 -0.83
CA ARG A 129 4.55 -16.63 -0.38
C ARG A 129 4.64 -17.86 -1.30
N PRO A 130 5.84 -18.45 -1.47
CA PRO A 130 5.99 -19.67 -2.25
C PRO A 130 5.01 -20.77 -1.81
N ASN A 131 4.38 -21.40 -2.79
CA ASN A 131 3.43 -22.52 -2.60
C ASN A 131 2.17 -22.17 -1.80
N THR A 132 1.78 -20.91 -1.71
CA THR A 132 0.53 -20.47 -1.06
C THR A 132 -0.15 -19.39 -1.89
N HIS A 133 -1.44 -19.12 -1.58
CA HIS A 133 -2.18 -17.96 -2.10
C HIS A 133 -2.28 -16.84 -1.07
N ALA A 134 -1.49 -16.90 -0.02
CA ALA A 134 -1.43 -15.89 1.00
C ALA A 134 -0.14 -15.08 0.89
N SER A 135 -0.23 -13.76 1.09
CA SER A 135 0.91 -12.87 1.16
C SER A 135 1.74 -13.11 2.44
N TYR A 136 2.89 -12.44 2.55
CA TYR A 136 3.73 -12.53 3.76
C TYR A 136 3.04 -11.99 5.02
N THR A 137 1.95 -11.23 4.86
CA THR A 137 1.13 -10.69 5.95
C THR A 137 -0.26 -11.36 6.04
N ASN A 138 -0.44 -12.55 5.45
CA ASN A 138 -1.72 -13.25 5.36
C ASN A 138 -2.82 -12.40 4.70
N ASN A 139 -2.47 -11.71 3.62
CA ASN A 139 -3.32 -10.79 2.85
C ASN A 139 -3.84 -9.59 3.65
N TRP A 140 -3.11 -9.12 4.65
CA TRP A 140 -3.40 -7.87 5.33
C TRP A 140 -2.44 -6.77 4.84
N PRO A 141 -2.93 -5.55 4.55
CA PRO A 141 -4.31 -5.07 4.61
C PRO A 141 -5.20 -5.58 3.47
N HIS A 142 -6.51 -5.48 3.64
CA HIS A 142 -7.47 -5.75 2.56
C HIS A 142 -7.29 -4.75 1.41
N GLU A 143 -7.12 -5.29 0.17
CA GLU A 143 -7.00 -4.45 -1.04
C GLU A 143 -7.77 -5.08 -2.20
N PRO A 144 -8.96 -4.52 -2.52
CA PRO A 144 -9.86 -5.10 -3.52
C PRO A 144 -9.31 -5.07 -4.95
N LEU A 145 -8.43 -4.13 -5.30
CA LEU A 145 -7.88 -4.02 -6.66
C LEU A 145 -7.09 -5.26 -7.10
N ILE A 146 -6.50 -5.97 -6.15
CA ILE A 146 -5.72 -7.20 -6.40
C ILE A 146 -6.30 -8.41 -5.67
N ASN A 147 -7.55 -8.33 -5.23
CA ASN A 147 -8.22 -9.38 -4.47
C ASN A 147 -7.41 -9.87 -3.24
N ASN A 148 -6.77 -8.94 -2.54
CA ASN A 148 -6.00 -9.22 -1.32
C ASN A 148 -6.96 -9.27 -0.13
N VAL A 149 -7.58 -10.44 0.08
CA VAL A 149 -8.56 -10.66 1.15
C VAL A 149 -7.86 -11.34 2.32
N PRO A 150 -7.92 -10.79 3.56
CA PRO A 150 -7.32 -11.40 4.74
C PRO A 150 -7.72 -12.86 4.92
N THR A 151 -6.76 -13.70 5.29
CA THR A 151 -7.03 -15.12 5.48
C THR A 151 -7.94 -15.36 6.68
N PRO A 152 -8.75 -16.44 6.70
CA PRO A 152 -9.60 -16.76 7.84
C PRO A 152 -8.83 -16.86 9.16
N GLU A 153 -7.61 -17.41 9.12
CA GLU A 153 -6.74 -17.53 10.29
C GLU A 153 -6.37 -16.14 10.85
N ASN A 154 -6.05 -15.18 9.98
CA ASN A 154 -5.73 -13.82 10.39
C ASN A 154 -6.92 -13.15 11.09
N VAL A 155 -8.14 -13.35 10.56
CA VAL A 155 -9.37 -12.81 11.16
C VAL A 155 -9.64 -13.45 12.52
N ILE A 156 -9.55 -14.79 12.61
CA ILE A 156 -9.80 -15.54 13.86
C ILE A 156 -8.81 -15.10 14.95
N TRP A 157 -7.52 -15.01 14.63
CA TRP A 157 -6.50 -14.59 15.60
C TRP A 157 -6.65 -13.13 16.01
N SER A 158 -7.09 -12.26 15.11
CA SER A 158 -7.39 -10.86 15.45
C SER A 158 -8.54 -10.76 16.45
N ILE A 159 -9.64 -11.49 16.19
CA ILE A 159 -10.79 -11.56 17.12
C ILE A 159 -10.36 -12.15 18.47
N ALA A 160 -9.65 -13.28 18.47
CA ALA A 160 -9.16 -13.91 19.69
C ALA A 160 -8.28 -12.96 20.51
N SER A 161 -7.37 -12.22 19.86
CA SER A 161 -6.51 -11.23 20.51
C SER A 161 -7.30 -10.14 21.22
N VAL A 162 -8.36 -9.63 20.57
CA VAL A 162 -9.23 -8.61 21.18
C VAL A 162 -9.99 -9.18 22.38
N VAL A 163 -10.53 -10.41 22.26
CA VAL A 163 -11.21 -11.08 23.38
C VAL A 163 -10.26 -11.29 24.56
N PHE A 164 -9.05 -11.78 24.33
CA PHE A 164 -8.04 -11.96 25.39
C PHE A 164 -7.61 -10.62 26.01
N LEU A 165 -7.50 -9.55 25.24
CA LEU A 165 -7.19 -8.22 25.75
C LEU A 165 -8.30 -7.74 26.70
N ILE A 166 -9.55 -7.82 26.28
CA ILE A 166 -10.71 -7.39 27.10
C ILE A 166 -10.81 -8.24 28.37
N ALA A 167 -10.70 -9.58 28.23
CA ALA A 167 -10.74 -10.50 29.37
C ALA A 167 -9.58 -10.23 30.34
N GLY A 168 -8.37 -9.99 29.84
CA GLY A 168 -7.20 -9.69 30.65
C GLY A 168 -7.36 -8.38 31.43
N ILE A 169 -7.86 -7.33 30.80
CA ILE A 169 -8.18 -6.07 31.48
C ILE A 169 -9.25 -6.28 32.57
N GLY A 170 -10.34 -6.97 32.23
CA GLY A 170 -11.43 -7.26 33.18
C GLY A 170 -11.03 -8.17 34.34
N PHE A 171 -9.96 -8.94 34.21
CA PHE A 171 -9.42 -9.78 35.28
C PHE A 171 -8.53 -8.98 36.25
N VAL A 172 -7.91 -7.91 35.79
CA VAL A 172 -6.98 -7.10 36.60
C VAL A 172 -7.72 -5.95 37.32
N VAL A 173 -8.91 -5.56 36.86
CA VAL A 173 -9.78 -4.53 37.48
C VAL A 173 -10.73 -5.17 38.48
#